data_d6d9baee7ebac5a849900ebbdac43843
#
_entry.id   d6d9baee7ebac5a849900ebbdac43843
#
_cell.length_a   1.000
_cell.length_b   1.000
_cell.length_c   1.000
_cell.angle_alpha   90.00
_cell.angle_beta   90.00
_cell.angle_gamma   90.00
#
_symmetry.space_group_name_H-M   'P 1'
#
loop_
_entity.id
_entity.type
_entity.pdbx_description
1 polymer ?
#
loop_
_entity_poly.entity_id
_entity_poly.type
_entity_poly.pdbx_seq_one_letter_code
_entity_poly.pdbx_strand_id
1 'polypeptide(L)'
;TFTGRIDDDELKSLILASDLFCFPSITKNEAFGLALAEGMYYEKPAITFSIQGSGVNYVSLDKVTGIEVENRNVKKYADAMRLLAQNEELRVKYGKAGKKRIEENFLSTQFTKNIRNMFKSIL
;
A
#
# COMPACT_ATOMS: atom_id res chain seq x y z
N THR A 1 -12.51 -12.98 -0.36
CA THR A 1 -11.97 -14.20 0.27
C THR A 1 -10.97 -13.85 1.37
N PHE A 2 -11.17 -14.42 2.52
CA PHE A 2 -10.22 -14.31 3.62
C PHE A 2 -9.32 -15.54 3.60
N THR A 3 -8.03 -15.34 3.36
CA THR A 3 -7.07 -16.43 3.25
C THR A 3 -6.60 -16.97 4.62
N GLY A 4 -6.79 -16.17 5.67
CA GLY A 4 -6.14 -16.44 6.94
C GLY A 4 -4.62 -16.26 6.83
N ARG A 5 -3.88 -16.98 7.64
CA ARG A 5 -2.41 -16.91 7.64
C ARG A 5 -1.84 -17.70 6.47
N ILE A 6 -1.03 -17.05 5.64
CA ILE A 6 -0.38 -17.66 4.48
C ILE A 6 1.13 -17.41 4.52
N ASP A 7 1.91 -18.20 3.78
CA ASP A 7 3.35 -17.99 3.71
C ASP A 7 3.73 -16.80 2.82
N ASP A 8 5.01 -16.42 2.85
CA ASP A 8 5.53 -15.26 2.11
C ASP A 8 5.36 -15.40 0.60
N ASP A 9 5.55 -16.59 0.05
CA ASP A 9 5.42 -16.83 -1.39
C ASP A 9 3.96 -16.70 -1.84
N GLU A 10 3.03 -17.23 -1.06
CA GLU A 10 1.60 -17.09 -1.33
C GLU A 10 1.16 -15.62 -1.24
N LEU A 11 1.63 -14.89 -0.23
CA LEU A 11 1.34 -13.47 -0.07
C LEU A 11 1.83 -12.68 -1.27
N LYS A 12 3.07 -12.91 -1.68
CA LYS A 12 3.65 -12.27 -2.87
C LYS A 12 2.83 -12.56 -4.11
N SER A 13 2.43 -13.82 -4.30
CA SER A 13 1.62 -14.22 -5.45
C SER A 13 0.27 -13.53 -5.47
N LEU A 14 -0.39 -13.38 -4.31
CA LEU A 14 -1.66 -12.67 -4.20
C LEU A 14 -1.50 -11.19 -4.51
N ILE A 15 -0.46 -10.56 -3.99
CA ILE A 15 -0.19 -9.14 -4.29
C ILE A 15 0.05 -8.96 -5.78
N LEU A 16 0.87 -9.81 -6.40
CA LEU A 16 1.15 -9.72 -7.83
C LEU A 16 -0.10 -9.92 -8.69
N ALA A 17 -1.00 -10.79 -8.26
CA ALA A 17 -2.26 -11.06 -8.97
C ALA A 17 -3.32 -9.98 -8.75
N SER A 18 -3.17 -9.12 -7.75
CA SER A 18 -4.12 -8.07 -7.45
C SER A 18 -3.97 -6.86 -8.37
N ASP A 19 -5.00 -6.03 -8.46
CA ASP A 19 -4.99 -4.81 -9.27
C ASP A 19 -4.73 -3.55 -8.45
N LEU A 20 -5.05 -3.59 -7.17
CA LEU A 20 -4.86 -2.47 -6.25
C LEU A 20 -4.65 -2.99 -4.83
N PHE A 21 -4.14 -2.14 -3.96
CA PHE A 21 -3.83 -2.49 -2.58
C PHE A 21 -4.64 -1.61 -1.63
N CYS A 22 -5.56 -2.22 -0.90
CA CYS A 22 -6.37 -1.52 0.09
C CYS A 22 -5.69 -1.57 1.46
N PHE A 23 -5.47 -0.40 2.04
CA PHE A 23 -4.85 -0.27 3.35
C PHE A 23 -5.73 0.60 4.24
N PRO A 24 -6.81 0.04 4.82
CA PRO A 24 -7.85 0.81 5.51
C PRO A 24 -7.57 1.07 6.99
N SER A 25 -6.32 1.26 7.38
CA SER A 25 -5.98 1.66 8.74
C SER A 25 -6.58 3.02 9.07
N ILE A 26 -7.12 3.15 10.29
CA ILE A 26 -7.84 4.36 10.72
C ILE A 26 -7.19 5.06 11.91
N THR A 27 -6.15 4.48 12.51
CA THR A 27 -5.51 5.05 13.70
C THR A 27 -4.01 5.28 13.49
N LYS A 28 -3.46 6.24 14.24
CA LYS A 28 -2.02 6.55 14.23
C LYS A 28 -1.15 5.42 14.81
N ASN A 29 -1.75 4.37 15.35
CA ASN A 29 -1.01 3.19 15.80
C ASN A 29 -0.29 2.51 14.62
N GLU A 30 -0.77 2.71 13.41
CA GLU A 30 -0.06 2.30 12.21
C GLU A 30 1.00 3.36 11.87
N ALA A 31 2.17 3.25 12.49
CA ALA A 31 3.19 4.28 12.43
C ALA A 31 3.83 4.43 11.05
N PHE A 32 4.01 3.34 10.30
CA PHE A 32 4.75 3.39 9.04
C PHE A 32 4.06 2.69 7.87
N GLY A 33 3.28 1.61 8.12
CA GLY A 33 2.61 0.89 7.04
C GLY A 33 3.57 0.02 6.22
N LEU A 34 4.27 -0.92 6.87
CA LEU A 34 5.23 -1.81 6.17
C LEU A 34 4.55 -2.64 5.09
N ALA A 35 3.35 -3.15 5.37
CA ALA A 35 2.58 -3.90 4.38
C ALA A 35 2.20 -3.01 3.19
N LEU A 36 1.89 -1.75 3.44
CA LEU A 36 1.60 -0.76 2.40
C LEU A 36 2.82 -0.56 1.49
N ALA A 37 4.01 -0.39 2.09
CA ALA A 37 5.24 -0.23 1.32
C ALA A 37 5.53 -1.45 0.44
N GLU A 38 5.24 -2.65 0.92
CA GLU A 38 5.40 -3.87 0.13
C GLU A 38 4.45 -3.91 -1.06
N GLY A 39 3.18 -3.58 -0.86
CA GLY A 39 2.21 -3.50 -1.96
C GLY A 39 2.64 -2.49 -3.02
N MET A 40 3.15 -1.35 -2.59
CA MET A 40 3.66 -0.31 -3.48
C MET A 40 4.91 -0.76 -4.24
N TYR A 41 5.79 -1.52 -3.60
CA TYR A 41 6.98 -2.08 -4.25
C TYR A 41 6.61 -2.99 -5.43
N TYR A 42 5.48 -3.68 -5.33
CA TYR A 42 4.98 -4.52 -6.42
C TYR A 42 4.09 -3.75 -7.42
N GLU A 43 4.22 -2.44 -7.48
CA GLU A 43 3.51 -1.57 -8.42
C GLU A 43 1.98 -1.58 -8.26
N LYS A 44 1.50 -1.77 -7.04
CA LYS A 44 0.06 -1.70 -6.77
C LYS A 44 -0.33 -0.31 -6.28
N PRO A 45 -1.30 0.34 -6.93
CA PRO A 45 -1.80 1.61 -6.42
C PRO A 45 -2.50 1.37 -5.10
N ALA A 46 -2.26 2.27 -4.14
CA ALA A 46 -2.78 2.12 -2.79
C ALA A 46 -4.00 3.00 -2.55
N ILE A 47 -4.91 2.52 -1.74
CA ILE A 47 -6.02 3.33 -1.22
C ILE A 47 -5.88 3.36 0.30
N THR A 48 -5.80 4.56 0.87
CA THR A 48 -5.58 4.77 2.30
C THR A 48 -6.58 5.77 2.86
N PHE A 49 -6.77 5.72 4.18
CA PHE A 49 -7.44 6.80 4.89
C PHE A 49 -6.42 7.86 5.32
N SER A 50 -6.85 9.10 5.41
CA SER A 50 -6.05 10.17 5.98
C SER A 50 -5.97 9.98 7.50
N ILE A 51 -4.76 9.84 8.03
CA ILE A 51 -4.53 9.60 9.45
C ILE A 51 -3.54 10.64 9.97
N GLN A 52 -4.01 11.59 10.75
CA GLN A 52 -3.15 12.61 11.32
C GLN A 52 -2.08 11.99 12.21
N GLY A 53 -0.83 12.34 11.98
CA GLY A 53 0.29 11.85 12.77
C GLY A 53 0.79 10.46 12.43
N SER A 54 0.24 9.83 11.37
CA SER A 54 0.68 8.51 10.92
C SER A 54 1.69 8.62 9.77
N GLY A 55 2.61 7.66 9.71
CA GLY A 55 3.53 7.51 8.59
C GLY A 55 2.87 7.00 7.31
N VAL A 56 1.66 6.45 7.39
CA VAL A 56 0.92 5.89 6.24
C VAL A 56 0.82 6.90 5.10
N ASN A 57 0.41 8.13 5.42
CA ASN A 57 0.21 9.17 4.41
C ASN A 57 1.52 9.84 3.97
N TYR A 58 2.62 9.54 4.62
CA TYR A 58 3.95 9.86 4.14
C TYR A 58 4.45 8.79 3.15
N VAL A 59 4.14 7.54 3.39
CA VAL A 59 4.52 6.43 2.51
C VAL A 59 3.74 6.50 1.20
N SER A 60 2.41 6.59 1.27
CA SER A 60 1.56 6.72 0.08
C SER A 60 1.05 8.14 -0.07
N LEU A 61 1.30 8.74 -1.23
CA LEU A 61 0.94 10.12 -1.53
C LEU A 61 -0.34 10.18 -2.35
N ASP A 62 -1.28 11.01 -1.91
CA ASP A 62 -2.55 11.20 -2.60
C ASP A 62 -2.36 11.69 -4.03
N LYS A 63 -3.02 11.04 -4.98
CA LYS A 63 -3.00 11.36 -6.42
C LYS A 63 -1.60 11.31 -7.04
N VAL A 64 -0.67 10.62 -6.40
CA VAL A 64 0.69 10.36 -6.91
C VAL A 64 0.96 8.87 -6.93
N THR A 65 0.78 8.19 -5.80
CA THR A 65 1.00 6.75 -5.68
C THR A 65 -0.28 5.97 -5.38
N GLY A 66 -1.38 6.65 -5.23
CA GLY A 66 -2.68 6.08 -4.91
C GLY A 66 -3.68 7.16 -4.58
N ILE A 67 -4.70 6.80 -3.81
CA ILE A 67 -5.75 7.72 -3.38
C ILE A 67 -5.87 7.69 -1.87
N GLU A 68 -5.83 8.87 -1.26
CA GLU A 68 -6.09 9.06 0.16
C GLU A 68 -7.48 9.65 0.31
N VAL A 69 -8.29 9.08 1.18
CA VAL A 69 -9.65 9.56 1.44
C VAL A 69 -9.81 9.96 2.90
N GLU A 70 -10.84 10.76 3.17
CA GLU A 70 -11.19 11.17 4.52
C GLU A 70 -11.32 9.96 5.46
N ASN A 71 -10.70 10.06 6.64
CA ASN A 71 -10.69 8.98 7.63
C ASN A 71 -12.12 8.51 7.93
N ARG A 72 -12.31 7.20 7.90
CA ARG A 72 -13.57 6.51 8.17
C ARG A 72 -14.69 6.78 7.15
N ASN A 73 -14.41 7.48 6.06
CA ASN A 73 -15.41 7.71 5.02
C ASN A 73 -15.47 6.50 4.07
N VAL A 74 -16.31 5.54 4.41
CA VAL A 74 -16.45 4.28 3.69
C VAL A 74 -16.92 4.53 2.25
N LYS A 75 -17.83 5.47 2.04
CA LYS A 75 -18.34 5.80 0.70
C LYS A 75 -17.23 6.31 -0.21
N LYS A 76 -16.43 7.25 0.27
CA LYS A 76 -15.30 7.77 -0.52
C LYS A 76 -14.26 6.70 -0.78
N TYR A 77 -14.04 5.80 0.18
CA TYR A 77 -13.13 4.68 -0.01
C TYR A 77 -13.62 3.76 -1.13
N ALA A 78 -14.91 3.42 -1.12
CA ALA A 78 -15.51 2.61 -2.17
C ALA A 78 -15.47 3.30 -3.53
N ASP A 79 -15.68 4.62 -3.58
CA ASP A 79 -15.58 5.39 -4.82
C ASP A 79 -14.14 5.36 -5.38
N ALA A 80 -13.14 5.44 -4.52
CA ALA A 80 -11.73 5.32 -4.92
C ALA A 80 -11.44 3.94 -5.49
N MET A 81 -11.97 2.88 -4.87
CA MET A 81 -11.84 1.52 -5.38
C MET A 81 -12.44 1.39 -6.79
N ARG A 82 -13.64 1.93 -6.99
CA ARG A 82 -14.29 1.91 -8.32
C ARG A 82 -13.48 2.67 -9.34
N LEU A 83 -13.00 3.84 -8.99
CA LEU A 83 -12.20 4.66 -9.92
C LEU A 83 -10.98 3.89 -10.40
N LEU A 84 -10.22 3.30 -9.48
CA LEU A 84 -9.03 2.54 -9.83
C LEU A 84 -9.36 1.24 -10.56
N ALA A 85 -10.43 0.55 -10.16
CA ALA A 85 -10.86 -0.68 -10.82
C ALA A 85 -11.21 -0.44 -12.30
N GLN A 86 -11.78 0.72 -12.62
CA GLN A 86 -12.24 1.07 -13.96
C GLN A 86 -11.19 1.81 -14.80
N ASN A 87 -10.04 2.14 -14.23
CA ASN A 87 -9.05 2.97 -14.92
C ASN A 87 -7.65 2.32 -14.85
N GLU A 88 -7.36 1.48 -15.84
CA GLU A 88 -6.08 0.79 -15.94
C GLU A 88 -4.90 1.76 -16.08
N GLU A 89 -5.07 2.81 -16.86
CA GLU A 89 -4.02 3.81 -17.07
C GLU A 89 -3.61 4.47 -15.76
N LEU A 90 -4.59 4.80 -14.93
CA LEU A 90 -4.35 5.41 -13.62
C LEU A 90 -3.70 4.40 -12.67
N ARG A 91 -4.13 3.14 -12.68
CA ARG A 91 -3.50 2.08 -11.88
C ARG A 91 -2.01 1.94 -12.22
N VAL A 92 -1.70 1.91 -13.50
CA VAL A 92 -0.30 1.79 -13.96
C VAL A 92 0.51 3.01 -13.53
N LYS A 93 -0.02 4.20 -13.71
CA LYS A 93 0.65 5.45 -13.33
C LYS A 93 0.97 5.49 -11.83
N TYR A 94 -0.01 5.24 -10.99
CA TYR A 94 0.17 5.25 -9.54
C TYR A 94 1.05 4.09 -9.07
N GLY A 95 0.91 2.92 -9.68
CA GLY A 95 1.73 1.77 -9.34
C GLY A 95 3.20 2.01 -9.59
N LYS A 96 3.56 2.52 -10.75
CA LYS A 96 4.94 2.84 -11.09
C LYS A 96 5.51 3.93 -10.19
N ALA A 97 4.74 4.98 -9.94
CA ALA A 97 5.15 6.05 -9.04
C ALA A 97 5.36 5.54 -7.61
N GLY A 98 4.53 4.61 -7.16
CA GLY A 98 4.66 4.00 -5.86
C GLY A 98 5.93 3.18 -5.72
N LYS A 99 6.24 2.34 -6.69
CA LYS A 99 7.48 1.57 -6.69
C LYS A 99 8.70 2.49 -6.67
N LYS A 100 8.71 3.50 -7.52
CA LYS A 100 9.79 4.48 -7.58
C LYS A 100 9.98 5.17 -6.23
N ARG A 101 8.89 5.60 -5.59
CA ARG A 101 8.96 6.24 -4.29
C ARG A 101 9.58 5.32 -3.22
N ILE A 102 9.18 4.05 -3.19
CA ILE A 102 9.74 3.10 -2.25
C ILE A 102 11.24 2.90 -2.50
N GLU A 103 11.64 2.73 -3.75
CA GLU A 103 13.05 2.56 -4.11
C GLU A 103 13.90 3.77 -3.74
N GLU A 104 13.40 4.98 -3.98
CA GLU A 104 14.17 6.21 -3.73
C GLU A 104 14.23 6.61 -2.25
N ASN A 105 13.17 6.35 -1.47
CA ASN A 105 13.05 6.89 -0.13
C ASN A 105 13.16 5.85 0.98
N PHE A 106 12.93 4.57 0.67
CA PHE A 106 12.82 3.52 1.68
C PHE A 106 13.73 2.33 1.42
N LEU A 107 14.42 2.29 0.28
CA LEU A 107 15.36 1.23 -0.05
C LEU A 107 16.81 1.75 -0.07
N SER A 108 17.38 2.03 1.10
CA SER A 108 18.80 1.80 1.26
C SER A 108 18.98 0.29 1.47
N THR A 109 20.10 -0.29 1.09
CA THR A 109 20.32 -1.74 1.20
C THR A 109 20.04 -2.25 2.62
N GLN A 110 20.46 -1.49 3.61
CA GLN A 110 20.25 -1.84 5.02
C GLN A 110 18.78 -1.74 5.43
N PHE A 111 18.11 -0.70 4.96
CA PHE A 111 16.69 -0.48 5.25
C PHE A 111 15.82 -1.57 4.62
N THR A 112 16.12 -1.95 3.38
CA THR A 112 15.43 -3.06 2.68
C THR A 112 15.57 -4.36 3.44
N LYS A 113 16.79 -4.67 3.91
CA LYS A 113 17.04 -5.87 4.68
C LYS A 113 16.25 -5.88 5.98
N ASN A 114 16.22 -4.75 6.67
CA ASN A 114 15.45 -4.61 7.90
C ASN A 114 13.95 -4.77 7.68
N ILE A 115 13.41 -4.16 6.63
CA ILE A 115 12.00 -4.31 6.26
C ILE A 115 11.67 -5.77 5.96
N ARG A 116 12.47 -6.44 5.15
CA ARG A 116 12.26 -7.86 4.83
C ARG A 116 12.28 -8.73 6.07
N ASN A 117 13.22 -8.50 6.96
CA ASN A 117 13.31 -9.23 8.21
C ASN A 117 12.10 -8.99 9.11
N MET A 118 11.61 -7.75 9.16
CA MET A 118 10.40 -7.40 9.89
C MET A 118 9.18 -8.10 9.32
N PHE A 119 9.03 -8.11 7.98
CA PHE A 119 7.94 -8.84 7.33
C PHE A 119 7.99 -10.32 7.66
N LYS A 120 9.16 -10.93 7.58
CA LYS A 120 9.31 -12.35 7.92
C LYS A 120 8.97 -12.65 9.37
N SER A 121 9.26 -11.73 10.29
CA SER A 121 8.95 -11.92 11.70
C SER A 121 7.46 -11.70 12.02
N ILE A 122 6.77 -10.88 11.24
CA ILE A 122 5.35 -10.55 11.42
C ILE A 122 4.45 -11.57 10.70
N LEU A 123 4.87 -12.05 9.56
CA LEU A 123 4.15 -13.02 8.73
C LEU A 123 4.54 -14.45 9.11
#